data_377d9b96031229613cce8b25444c2a80
#
_entry.id   377d9b96031229613cce8b25444c2a80
#
_cell.length_a   1.000
_cell.length_b   1.000
_cell.length_c   1.000
_cell.angle_alpha   90.00
_cell.angle_beta   90.00
_cell.angle_gamma   90.00
#
_symmetry.space_group_name_H-M   'P 1'
#
loop_
_entity.id
_entity.type
_entity.pdbx_description
1 polymer ?
#
loop_
_entity_poly.entity_id
_entity_poly.type
_entity_poly.pdbx_seq_one_letter_code
_entity_poly.pdbx_strand_id
1 'polypeptide(L)'
;GGLRVDVISVTPKGEIWVVECKSCRADFISDRKWQGYLEFCDRFFWAVDADFPEDLLPEGSGLIRADSWGAELVRMAPESRLAGARRSRLLRDIARVSTARLLALTDPMGISGAAS
;
A
#
# COMPACT_ATOMS: atom_id res chain seq x y z
N GLY A 1 -16.63 -8.42 1.27
CA GLY A 1 -15.51 -7.89 0.64
C GLY A 1 -14.36 -7.59 1.55
N GLY A 2 -13.19 -7.78 1.06
CA GLY A 2 -11.97 -7.44 1.77
C GLY A 2 -11.67 -5.93 1.71
N LEU A 3 -10.63 -5.55 2.44
CA LEU A 3 -10.12 -4.19 2.36
C LEU A 3 -9.48 -3.95 1.00
N ARG A 4 -9.71 -2.76 0.49
CA ARG A 4 -9.12 -2.32 -0.75
C ARG A 4 -8.04 -1.30 -0.44
N VAL A 5 -6.81 -1.59 -0.83
CA VAL A 5 -5.68 -0.70 -0.60
C VAL A 5 -5.24 -0.05 -1.91
N ASP A 6 -4.74 1.17 -1.83
CA ASP A 6 -4.28 1.88 -3.01
C ASP A 6 -2.93 1.36 -3.51
N VAL A 7 -1.99 1.19 -2.59
CA VAL A 7 -0.65 0.70 -2.93
C VAL A 7 -0.19 -0.28 -1.87
N ILE A 8 0.37 -1.39 -2.33
CA ILE A 8 1.06 -2.33 -1.45
C ILE A 8 2.46 -2.54 -1.99
N SER A 9 3.44 -2.54 -1.10
CA SER A 9 4.85 -2.63 -1.46
C SER A 9 5.56 -3.62 -0.55
N VAL A 10 6.54 -4.32 -1.10
CA VAL A 10 7.39 -5.22 -0.32
C VAL A 10 8.81 -4.69 -0.38
N THR A 11 9.41 -4.45 0.79
CA THR A 11 10.78 -3.96 0.87
C THR A 11 11.78 -5.10 0.67
N PRO A 12 13.06 -4.77 0.38
CA PRO A 12 14.09 -5.82 0.28
C PRO A 12 14.27 -6.67 1.53
N LYS A 13 13.85 -6.15 2.69
CA LYS A 13 13.88 -6.91 3.96
C LYS A 13 12.65 -7.78 4.16
N GLY A 14 11.71 -7.77 3.21
CA GLY A 14 10.49 -8.55 3.31
C GLY A 14 9.37 -7.90 4.09
N GLU A 15 9.49 -6.64 4.48
CA GLU A 15 8.40 -5.90 5.11
C GLU A 15 7.32 -5.56 4.09
N ILE A 16 6.07 -5.68 4.50
CA ILE A 16 4.93 -5.30 3.68
C ILE A 16 4.47 -3.92 4.14
N TRP A 17 4.48 -2.97 3.22
CA TRP A 17 4.03 -1.60 3.43
C TRP A 17 2.73 -1.39 2.68
N VAL A 18 1.75 -0.81 3.35
CA VAL A 18 0.50 -0.36 2.71
C VAL A 18 0.49 1.16 2.73
N VAL A 19 0.20 1.73 1.58
CA VAL A 19 0.11 3.18 1.40
C VAL A 19 -1.29 3.52 0.90
N GLU A 20 -1.97 4.41 1.61
CA GLU A 20 -3.30 4.88 1.26
C GLU A 20 -3.21 6.34 0.86
N CYS A 21 -3.64 6.66 -0.37
CA CYS A 21 -3.58 8.01 -0.89
C CYS A 21 -4.84 8.79 -0.51
N LYS A 22 -4.66 9.98 0.04
CA LYS A 22 -5.76 10.89 0.38
C LYS A 22 -5.52 12.25 -0.24
N SER A 23 -6.50 12.71 -1.02
CA SER A 23 -6.37 13.96 -1.75
C SER A 23 -6.98 15.15 -1.00
N CYS A 24 -7.87 14.92 -0.05
CA CYS A 24 -8.48 16.00 0.69
C CYS A 24 -8.90 15.58 2.10
N ARG A 25 -9.14 16.59 2.93
CA ARG A 25 -9.55 16.41 4.33
C ARG A 25 -10.84 15.58 4.47
N ALA A 26 -11.80 15.80 3.58
CA ALA A 26 -13.07 15.10 3.64
C ALA A 26 -12.91 13.60 3.46
N ASP A 27 -12.04 13.18 2.54
CA ASP A 27 -11.74 11.77 2.33
C ASP A 27 -11.16 11.12 3.58
N PHE A 28 -10.26 11.82 4.24
CA PHE A 28 -9.63 11.30 5.45
C PHE A 28 -10.64 11.18 6.60
N ILE A 29 -11.46 12.21 6.81
CA ILE A 29 -12.45 12.22 7.89
C ILE A 29 -13.43 11.07 7.73
N SER A 30 -13.80 10.70 6.51
CA SER A 30 -14.72 9.61 6.25
C SER A 30 -14.10 8.23 6.45
N ASP A 31 -12.77 8.13 6.46
CA ASP A 31 -12.06 6.85 6.59
C ASP A 31 -11.74 6.54 8.06
N ARG A 32 -12.73 6.04 8.77
CA ARG A 32 -12.60 5.69 10.19
C ARG A 32 -12.12 4.27 10.42
N LYS A 33 -11.87 3.52 9.36
CA LYS A 33 -11.52 2.10 9.44
C LYS A 33 -10.07 1.83 9.08
N TRP A 34 -9.23 2.85 9.10
CA TRP A 34 -7.85 2.71 8.66
C TRP A 34 -7.07 1.67 9.47
N GLN A 35 -7.41 1.47 10.76
CA GLN A 35 -6.74 0.48 11.59
C GLN A 35 -6.89 -0.94 11.04
N GLY A 36 -7.93 -1.19 10.26
CA GLY A 36 -8.11 -2.49 9.61
C GLY A 36 -7.00 -2.82 8.63
N TYR A 37 -6.35 -1.81 8.05
CA TYR A 37 -5.22 -2.04 7.16
C TYR A 37 -4.00 -2.61 7.88
N LEU A 38 -3.88 -2.39 9.19
CA LEU A 38 -2.75 -2.88 9.98
C LEU A 38 -2.68 -4.41 10.03
N GLU A 39 -3.78 -5.09 9.77
CA GLU A 39 -3.80 -6.55 9.69
C GLU A 39 -3.15 -7.09 8.42
N PHE A 40 -2.88 -6.21 7.46
CA PHE A 40 -2.37 -6.59 6.15
C PHE A 40 -0.99 -6.01 5.84
N CYS A 41 -0.34 -5.40 6.81
CA CYS A 41 0.97 -4.78 6.59
C CYS A 41 1.81 -4.76 7.86
N ASP A 42 3.11 -4.59 7.67
CA ASP A 42 4.03 -4.33 8.78
C ASP A 42 4.08 -2.84 9.10
N ARG A 43 3.89 -1.98 8.10
CA ARG A 43 3.88 -0.52 8.26
C ARG A 43 2.81 0.07 7.37
N PHE A 44 2.08 1.02 7.91
CA PHE A 44 1.01 1.72 7.20
C PHE A 44 1.32 3.20 7.05
N PHE A 45 1.13 3.72 5.84
CA PHE A 45 1.43 5.11 5.50
C PHE A 45 0.23 5.77 4.85
N TRP A 46 0.06 7.06 5.15
CA TRP A 46 -0.77 7.95 4.36
C TRP A 46 0.12 8.66 3.35
N ALA A 47 -0.32 8.71 2.10
CA ALA A 47 0.31 9.55 1.09
C ALA A 47 -0.60 10.72 0.79
N VAL A 48 -0.10 11.93 0.98
CA VAL A 48 -0.89 13.16 0.87
C VAL A 48 -0.11 14.20 0.06
N ASP A 49 -0.83 15.21 -0.44
CA ASP A 49 -0.19 16.32 -1.13
C ASP A 49 0.42 17.33 -0.13
N ALA A 50 1.08 18.35 -0.67
CA ALA A 50 1.79 19.33 0.14
C ALA A 50 0.86 20.15 1.05
N ASP A 51 -0.40 20.30 0.65
CA ASP A 51 -1.35 21.17 1.35
C ASP A 51 -2.18 20.44 2.41
N PHE A 52 -2.03 19.13 2.51
CA PHE A 52 -2.82 18.34 3.44
C PHE A 52 -2.37 18.57 4.88
N PRO A 53 -3.29 18.84 5.83
CA PRO A 53 -2.94 19.10 7.22
C PRO A 53 -2.41 17.83 7.92
N GLU A 54 -1.16 17.85 8.36
CA GLU A 54 -0.53 16.70 9.02
C GLU A 54 -1.18 16.34 10.36
N ASP A 55 -1.70 17.34 11.06
CA ASP A 55 -2.29 17.16 12.39
C ASP A 55 -3.57 16.32 12.37
N LEU A 56 -4.16 16.12 11.21
CA LEU A 56 -5.31 15.24 11.06
C LEU A 56 -4.92 13.77 11.04
N LEU A 57 -3.65 13.45 10.82
CA LEU A 57 -3.21 12.07 10.61
C LEU A 57 -2.94 11.37 11.94
N PRO A 58 -3.40 10.12 12.10
CA PRO A 58 -3.24 9.40 13.36
C PRO A 58 -1.78 9.04 13.65
N GLU A 59 -1.45 8.98 14.93
CA GLU A 59 -0.08 8.71 15.38
C GLU A 59 0.42 7.31 15.01
N GLY A 60 -0.45 6.35 14.88
CA GLY A 60 -0.07 4.99 14.53
C GLY A 60 0.24 4.77 13.05
N SER A 61 0.43 5.84 12.28
CA SER A 61 0.67 5.75 10.85
C SER A 61 1.86 6.57 10.42
N GLY A 62 2.44 6.21 9.27
CA GLY A 62 3.48 7.00 8.64
C GLY A 62 2.92 8.04 7.68
N LEU A 63 3.78 8.92 7.20
CA LEU A 63 3.39 10.00 6.32
C LEU A 63 4.34 10.14 5.15
N ILE A 64 3.79 10.14 3.96
CA ILE A 64 4.49 10.42 2.71
C ILE A 64 3.84 11.63 2.09
N ARG A 65 4.64 12.63 1.68
CA ARG A 65 4.16 13.74 0.86
C ARG A 65 4.57 13.50 -0.58
N ALA A 66 3.61 13.60 -1.46
CA ALA A 66 3.83 13.33 -2.88
C ALA A 66 3.26 14.47 -3.72
N ASP A 67 3.96 14.78 -4.81
CA ASP A 67 3.52 15.72 -5.84
C ASP A 67 3.86 15.14 -7.21
N SER A 68 3.68 15.93 -8.27
CA SER A 68 3.99 15.48 -9.63
C SER A 68 5.49 15.28 -9.89
N TRP A 69 6.35 15.71 -8.98
CA TRP A 69 7.80 15.63 -9.14
C TRP A 69 8.44 14.51 -8.32
N GLY A 70 7.74 13.98 -7.34
CA GLY A 70 8.27 12.91 -6.52
C GLY A 70 7.54 12.75 -5.20
N ALA A 71 8.13 11.94 -4.32
CA ALA A 71 7.58 11.65 -3.01
C ALA A 71 8.66 11.75 -1.95
N GLU A 72 8.28 12.21 -0.76
CA GLU A 72 9.16 12.33 0.40
C GLU A 72 8.55 11.60 1.58
N LEU A 73 9.36 10.77 2.24
CA LEU A 73 8.97 10.14 3.49
C LEU A 73 9.15 11.14 4.63
N VAL A 74 8.05 11.68 5.13
CA VAL A 74 8.07 12.69 6.18
C VAL A 74 8.15 12.07 7.56
N ARG A 75 7.43 10.97 7.78
CA ARG A 75 7.41 10.28 9.06
C ARG A 75 7.32 8.78 8.83
N MET A 76 8.25 8.03 9.43
CA MET A 76 8.24 6.57 9.34
C MET A 76 7.07 6.02 10.16
N ALA A 77 6.37 5.04 9.60
CA ALA A 77 5.29 4.36 10.32
C ALA A 77 5.86 3.45 11.40
N PRO A 78 5.17 3.34 12.54
CA PRO A 78 5.53 2.31 13.51
C PRO A 78 5.43 0.93 12.89
N GLU A 79 6.31 0.03 13.32
CA GLU A 79 6.23 -1.35 12.89
C GLU A 79 5.15 -2.08 13.68
N SER A 80 4.23 -2.74 12.96
CA SER A 80 3.24 -3.64 13.52
C SER A 80 3.43 -4.99 12.84
N ARG A 81 4.42 -5.75 13.30
CA ARG A 81 4.88 -6.95 12.62
C ARG A 81 3.78 -7.98 12.43
N LEU A 82 3.60 -8.40 11.18
CA LEU A 82 2.62 -9.42 10.84
C LEU A 82 3.06 -10.79 11.38
N ALA A 83 2.07 -11.60 11.76
CA ALA A 83 2.32 -13.01 12.04
C ALA A 83 2.88 -13.68 10.78
N GLY A 84 3.80 -14.65 10.99
CA GLY A 84 4.49 -15.29 9.87
C GLY A 84 3.57 -15.95 8.87
N ALA A 85 2.51 -16.63 9.33
CA ALA A 85 1.55 -17.26 8.44
C ALA A 85 0.79 -16.24 7.58
N ARG A 86 0.39 -15.10 8.16
CA ARG A 86 -0.28 -14.03 7.44
C ARG A 86 0.66 -13.41 6.40
N ARG A 87 1.89 -13.17 6.79
CA ARG A 87 2.92 -12.63 5.88
C ARG A 87 3.11 -13.52 4.67
N SER A 88 3.28 -14.82 4.88
CA SER A 88 3.49 -15.79 3.80
C SER A 88 2.31 -15.79 2.83
N ARG A 89 1.10 -15.75 3.36
CA ARG A 89 -0.11 -15.72 2.53
C ARG A 89 -0.20 -14.45 1.71
N LEU A 90 0.08 -13.30 2.33
CA LEU A 90 0.04 -12.02 1.63
C LEU A 90 1.11 -11.93 0.54
N LEU A 91 2.32 -12.41 0.82
CA LEU A 91 3.39 -12.43 -0.18
C LEU A 91 3.03 -13.30 -1.37
N ARG A 92 2.40 -14.45 -1.15
CA ARG A 92 1.92 -15.30 -2.25
C ARG A 92 0.84 -14.61 -3.07
N ASP A 93 -0.10 -13.94 -2.41
CA ASP A 93 -1.17 -13.22 -3.10
C ASP A 93 -0.62 -12.06 -3.93
N ILE A 94 0.33 -11.31 -3.37
CA ILE A 94 1.00 -10.21 -4.07
C ILE A 94 1.75 -10.75 -5.29
N ALA A 95 2.51 -11.82 -5.13
CA ALA A 95 3.26 -12.42 -6.23
C ALA A 95 2.33 -12.89 -7.35
N ARG A 96 1.21 -13.52 -7.01
CA ARG A 96 0.24 -13.99 -7.99
C ARG A 96 -0.36 -12.82 -8.78
N VAL A 97 -0.78 -11.77 -8.11
CA VAL A 97 -1.36 -10.60 -8.77
C VAL A 97 -0.31 -9.89 -9.63
N SER A 98 0.89 -9.72 -9.12
CA SER A 98 1.99 -9.07 -9.86
C SER A 98 2.37 -9.86 -11.11
N THR A 99 2.42 -11.18 -11.01
CA THR A 99 2.70 -12.06 -12.14
C THR A 99 1.60 -11.92 -13.20
N ALA A 100 0.34 -11.93 -12.79
CA ALA A 100 -0.77 -11.77 -13.72
C ALA A 100 -0.72 -10.42 -14.44
N ARG A 101 -0.41 -9.35 -13.74
CA ARG A 101 -0.27 -8.01 -14.32
C ARG A 101 0.89 -7.93 -15.30
N LEU A 102 2.02 -8.54 -14.95
CA LEU A 102 3.20 -8.55 -15.82
C LEU A 102 2.89 -9.29 -17.12
N LEU A 103 2.23 -10.43 -17.05
CA LEU A 103 1.83 -11.18 -18.24
C LEU A 103 0.87 -10.37 -19.12
N ALA A 104 -0.06 -9.65 -18.52
CA ALA A 104 -0.98 -8.80 -19.25
C ALA A 104 -0.27 -7.65 -19.99
N LEU A 105 0.79 -7.09 -19.38
CA LEU A 105 1.57 -6.01 -20.00
C LEU A 105 2.48 -6.51 -21.12
N THR A 106 3.06 -7.71 -20.96
CA THR A 106 3.99 -8.27 -21.95
C THR A 106 3.29 -9.00 -23.07
N ASP A 107 2.08 -9.46 -22.84
CA ASP A 107 1.25 -10.17 -23.81
C ASP A 107 -0.20 -9.69 -23.71
N PRO A 108 -0.50 -8.50 -24.27
CA PRO A 108 -1.87 -7.96 -24.22
C PRO A 108 -2.92 -8.86 -24.85
N MET A 109 -2.53 -9.73 -25.77
CA MET A 109 -3.45 -10.67 -26.41
C MET A 109 -3.68 -11.94 -25.59
N GLY A 110 -2.86 -12.16 -24.57
CA GLY A 110 -2.96 -13.34 -23.72
C GLY A 110 -2.59 -14.64 -24.42
N ILE A 111 -2.00 -14.58 -25.59
CA ILE A 111 -1.72 -15.74 -26.42
C ILE A 111 -0.29 -16.23 -26.29
N SER A 112 0.68 -15.34 -26.43
CA SER A 112 2.08 -15.74 -26.38
C SER A 112 2.48 -16.20 -25.00
N GLY A 113 1.91 -15.64 -23.96
CA GLY A 113 2.11 -16.12 -22.61
C GLY A 113 1.62 -17.55 -22.43
N ALA A 114 0.50 -17.87 -23.04
CA ALA A 114 -0.05 -19.22 -23.00
C ALA A 114 0.78 -20.20 -23.82
N ALA A 115 1.43 -19.74 -24.89
CA ALA A 115 2.24 -20.58 -25.75
C ALA A 115 3.63 -20.87 -25.17
N SER A 116 4.06 -20.08 -24.25
CA SER A 116 5.36 -20.25 -23.61
C SER A 116 5.31 -21.04 -22.29
#